data_a2273c3be9e51e8abe7681883e6ad29e
#
_entry.id   a2273c3be9e51e8abe7681883e6ad29e
#
_cell.length_a   1.000
_cell.length_b   1.000
_cell.length_c   1.000
_cell.angle_alpha   90.00
_cell.angle_beta   90.00
_cell.angle_gamma   90.00
#
_symmetry.space_group_name_H-M   'P 1'
#
loop_
_entity.id
_entity.type
_entity.pdbx_description
1 polymer ?
#
loop_
_entity_poly.entity_id
_entity_poly.type
_entity_poly.pdbx_seq_one_letter_code
_entity_poly.pdbx_strand_id
1 'polypeptide(L)'
;MSGMYGALTVGALGVSNNIGGLTTSWHSGMLDGASALISQNRGAGKYRRTLQLFLWLMAVDVMIGVLGLVLVSAGLPWLAAVFAQSKNHYDPAFCEMIVSIHRWEMLGYITLGINSATLALLLGYGYTKLTLLLNVARVFLFRVPVLWFFQRFTEMGMEAVGITMMVSNICAGVSAIAVVIPVLVRIRKKIRQEETCGKTLDK
;
A
#
# COMPACT_ATOMS: atom_id res chain seq x y z
N MET A 1 -14.17 -15.16 6.45
CA MET A 1 -13.44 -16.20 5.69
C MET A 1 -12.22 -16.73 6.47
N SER A 2 -11.31 -15.89 6.98
CA SER A 2 -10.19 -16.36 7.85
C SER A 2 -10.64 -17.14 9.10
N GLY A 3 -11.82 -16.88 9.63
CA GLY A 3 -12.40 -17.64 10.75
C GLY A 3 -12.64 -19.14 10.49
N MET A 4 -12.63 -19.57 9.22
CA MET A 4 -12.71 -21.01 8.89
C MET A 4 -11.44 -21.79 9.28
N TYR A 5 -10.32 -21.08 9.45
CA TYR A 5 -9.05 -21.67 9.92
C TYR A 5 -8.92 -21.70 11.45
N GLY A 6 -9.94 -21.25 12.17
CA GLY A 6 -10.02 -21.24 13.64
C GLY A 6 -9.72 -19.87 14.27
N ALA A 7 -10.08 -19.73 15.54
CA ALA A 7 -9.94 -18.49 16.30
C ALA A 7 -8.48 -18.03 16.45
N LEU A 8 -7.54 -18.97 16.58
CA LEU A 8 -6.10 -18.69 16.68
C LEU A 8 -5.56 -18.02 15.42
N THR A 9 -6.00 -18.46 14.24
CA THR A 9 -5.59 -17.83 12.96
C THR A 9 -6.09 -16.41 12.83
N VAL A 10 -7.29 -16.11 13.31
CA VAL A 10 -7.82 -14.74 13.35
C VAL A 10 -6.98 -13.87 14.28
N GLY A 11 -6.58 -14.42 15.44
CA GLY A 11 -5.67 -13.74 16.37
C GLY A 11 -4.29 -13.47 15.75
N ALA A 12 -3.69 -14.49 15.13
CA ALA A 12 -2.39 -14.35 14.45
C ALA A 12 -2.43 -13.31 13.30
N LEU A 13 -3.52 -13.29 12.53
CA LEU A 13 -3.75 -12.27 11.51
C LEU A 13 -3.87 -10.87 12.11
N GLY A 14 -4.54 -10.73 13.27
CA GLY A 14 -4.63 -9.47 13.99
C GLY A 14 -3.25 -8.96 14.41
N VAL A 15 -2.39 -9.83 14.92
CA VAL A 15 -1.01 -9.48 15.27
C VAL A 15 -0.19 -9.15 14.02
N SER A 16 -0.30 -9.95 12.95
CA SER A 16 0.33 -9.65 11.65
C SER A 16 -0.06 -8.25 11.15
N ASN A 17 -1.34 -7.91 11.19
CA ASN A 17 -1.82 -6.58 10.82
C ASN A 17 -1.24 -5.46 11.71
N ASN A 18 -1.00 -5.70 13.00
CA ASN A 18 -0.36 -4.72 13.88
C ASN A 18 1.12 -4.52 13.51
N ILE A 19 1.84 -5.59 13.20
CA ILE A 19 3.23 -5.51 12.70
C ILE A 19 3.27 -4.75 11.37
N GLY A 20 2.39 -5.10 10.42
CA GLY A 20 2.26 -4.40 9.14
C GLY A 20 1.82 -2.95 9.31
N GLY A 21 1.04 -2.65 10.35
CA GLY A 21 0.60 -1.32 10.74
C GLY A 21 1.75 -0.35 11.00
N LEU A 22 2.88 -0.83 11.49
CA LEU A 22 4.08 0.00 11.67
C LEU A 22 4.55 0.61 10.35
N THR A 23 4.58 -0.18 9.28
CA THR A 23 4.98 0.29 7.94
C THR A 23 3.86 1.05 7.25
N THR A 24 2.62 0.57 7.32
CA THR A 24 1.48 1.20 6.61
C THR A 24 1.10 2.57 7.18
N SER A 25 1.35 2.83 8.47
CA SER A 25 1.10 4.14 9.09
C SER A 25 1.98 5.24 8.49
N TRP A 26 3.23 4.93 8.16
CA TRP A 26 4.12 5.87 7.47
C TRP A 26 3.59 6.23 6.08
N HIS A 27 3.17 5.24 5.30
CA HIS A 27 2.57 5.47 3.99
C HIS A 27 1.30 6.31 4.08
N SER A 28 0.45 6.08 5.08
CA SER A 28 -0.77 6.87 5.28
C SER A 28 -0.47 8.32 5.62
N GLY A 29 0.49 8.58 6.52
CA GLY A 29 0.91 9.94 6.85
C GLY A 29 1.50 10.68 5.64
N MET A 30 2.31 10.00 4.82
CA MET A 30 2.86 10.56 3.57
C MET A 30 1.75 10.86 2.56
N LEU A 31 0.78 9.96 2.40
CA LEU A 31 -0.38 10.15 1.53
C LEU A 31 -1.16 11.41 1.90
N ASP A 32 -1.50 11.57 3.18
CA ASP A 32 -2.32 12.68 3.66
C ASP A 32 -1.58 14.02 3.47
N GLY A 33 -0.34 14.11 3.93
CA GLY A 33 0.47 15.32 3.79
C GLY A 33 0.71 15.70 2.34
N ALA A 34 1.08 14.73 1.51
CA ALA A 34 1.38 14.97 0.09
C ALA A 34 0.13 15.33 -0.72
N SER A 35 -1.03 14.73 -0.42
CA SER A 35 -2.28 15.06 -1.11
C SER A 35 -2.66 16.52 -0.92
N ALA A 36 -2.46 17.07 0.28
CA ALA A 36 -2.69 18.48 0.59
C ALA A 36 -1.71 19.39 -0.20
N LEU A 37 -0.41 19.07 -0.21
CA LEU A 37 0.59 19.83 -0.95
C LEU A 37 0.34 19.79 -2.47
N ILE A 38 -0.04 18.63 -3.02
CA ILE A 38 -0.40 18.46 -4.43
C ILE A 38 -1.61 19.31 -4.78
N SER A 39 -2.65 19.32 -3.94
CA SER A 39 -3.85 20.11 -4.18
C SER A 39 -3.58 21.61 -4.17
N GLN A 40 -2.75 22.10 -3.24
CA GLN A 40 -2.33 23.51 -3.17
C GLN A 40 -1.53 23.93 -4.42
N ASN A 41 -0.55 23.12 -4.84
CA ASN A 41 0.26 23.44 -6.02
C ASN A 41 -0.57 23.39 -7.31
N ARG A 42 -1.52 22.46 -7.40
CA ARG A 42 -2.49 22.40 -8.51
C ARG A 42 -3.39 23.64 -8.53
N GLY A 43 -3.93 24.05 -7.38
CA GLY A 43 -4.78 25.25 -7.27
C GLY A 43 -4.03 26.52 -7.65
N ALA A 44 -2.72 26.59 -7.37
CA ALA A 44 -1.83 27.67 -7.77
C ALA A 44 -1.33 27.57 -9.23
N GLY A 45 -1.78 26.60 -10.03
CA GLY A 45 -1.34 26.37 -11.40
C GLY A 45 0.08 25.82 -11.55
N LYS A 46 0.77 25.47 -10.47
CA LYS A 46 2.19 25.05 -10.45
C LYS A 46 2.35 23.57 -10.82
N TYR A 47 1.95 23.17 -12.03
CA TYR A 47 1.92 21.74 -12.45
C TYR A 47 3.30 21.07 -12.44
N ARG A 48 4.38 21.79 -12.73
CA ARG A 48 5.75 21.27 -12.66
C ARG A 48 6.14 20.89 -11.23
N ARG A 49 5.78 21.72 -10.24
CA ARG A 49 5.99 21.40 -8.81
C ARG A 49 5.15 20.21 -8.37
N THR A 50 3.91 20.11 -8.82
CA THR A 50 3.04 18.96 -8.55
C THR A 50 3.67 17.65 -9.02
N LEU A 51 4.23 17.64 -10.26
CA LEU A 51 4.90 16.46 -10.79
C LEU A 51 6.17 16.10 -9.99
N GLN A 52 6.97 17.09 -9.62
CA GLN A 52 8.15 16.88 -8.78
C GLN A 52 7.79 16.31 -7.40
N LEU A 53 6.78 16.87 -6.73
CA LEU A 53 6.27 16.36 -5.45
C LEU A 53 5.82 14.91 -5.57
N PHE A 54 5.09 14.56 -6.63
CA PHE A 54 4.66 13.18 -6.87
C PHE A 54 5.85 12.22 -7.03
N LEU A 55 6.86 12.62 -7.82
CA LEU A 55 8.05 11.78 -8.04
C LEU A 55 8.87 11.61 -6.76
N TRP A 56 9.05 12.66 -5.96
CA TRP A 56 9.71 12.58 -4.66
C TRP A 56 8.92 11.71 -3.69
N LEU A 57 7.59 11.87 -3.63
CA LEU A 57 6.74 11.04 -2.81
C LEU A 57 6.85 9.57 -3.20
N MET A 58 6.80 9.27 -4.50
CA MET A 58 6.96 7.90 -5.02
C MET A 58 8.31 7.30 -4.58
N ALA A 59 9.40 8.06 -4.71
CA ALA A 59 10.73 7.59 -4.31
C ALA A 59 10.82 7.34 -2.79
N VAL A 60 10.29 8.25 -1.98
CA VAL A 60 10.29 8.12 -0.51
C VAL A 60 9.39 6.97 -0.06
N ASP A 61 8.19 6.83 -0.62
CA ASP A 61 7.27 5.75 -0.26
C ASP A 61 7.81 4.36 -0.65
N VAL A 62 8.47 4.25 -1.81
CA VAL A 62 9.15 3.00 -2.21
C VAL A 62 10.32 2.72 -1.26
N MET A 63 11.10 3.73 -0.89
CA MET A 63 12.20 3.59 0.07
C MET A 63 11.68 3.12 1.45
N ILE A 64 10.59 3.70 1.94
CA ILE A 64 9.93 3.26 3.18
C ILE A 64 9.48 1.80 3.06
N GLY A 65 8.90 1.40 1.92
CA GLY A 65 8.50 0.02 1.66
C GLY A 65 9.69 -0.95 1.70
N VAL A 66 10.82 -0.58 1.08
CA VAL A 66 12.05 -1.39 1.10
C VAL A 66 12.64 -1.45 2.51
N LEU A 67 12.74 -0.32 3.21
CA LEU A 67 13.21 -0.28 4.60
C LEU A 67 12.31 -1.11 5.51
N GLY A 68 10.98 -0.98 5.37
CA GLY A 68 10.01 -1.77 6.12
C GLY A 68 10.18 -3.27 5.85
N LEU A 69 10.38 -3.66 4.59
CA LEU A 69 10.65 -5.06 4.22
C LEU A 69 11.92 -5.57 4.90
N VAL A 70 13.03 -4.83 4.84
CA VAL A 70 14.31 -5.23 5.42
C VAL A 70 14.23 -5.30 6.95
N LEU A 71 13.73 -4.26 7.60
CA LEU A 71 13.65 -4.18 9.06
C LEU A 71 12.70 -5.24 9.64
N VAL A 72 11.53 -5.40 9.01
CA VAL A 72 10.55 -6.39 9.46
C VAL A 72 11.05 -7.79 9.19
N SER A 73 11.67 -8.06 8.02
CA SER A 73 12.22 -9.41 7.74
C SER A 73 13.32 -9.81 8.72
N ALA A 74 14.18 -8.88 9.11
CA ALA A 74 15.24 -9.13 10.08
C ALA A 74 14.71 -9.30 11.51
N GLY A 75 13.66 -8.55 11.89
CA GLY A 75 13.08 -8.54 13.24
C GLY A 75 11.83 -9.39 13.41
N LEU A 76 11.33 -10.05 12.38
CA LEU A 76 10.04 -10.72 12.40
C LEU A 76 9.88 -11.76 13.53
N PRO A 77 10.86 -12.66 13.82
CA PRO A 77 10.72 -13.60 14.92
C PRO A 77 10.63 -12.90 16.29
N TRP A 78 11.41 -11.84 16.46
CA TRP A 78 11.39 -11.05 17.70
C TRP A 78 10.06 -10.27 17.84
N LEU A 79 9.60 -9.62 16.80
CA LEU A 79 8.32 -8.91 16.77
C LEU A 79 7.16 -9.88 17.05
N ALA A 80 7.15 -11.04 16.39
CA ALA A 80 6.14 -12.06 16.63
C ALA A 80 6.16 -12.54 18.07
N ALA A 81 7.34 -12.78 18.67
CA ALA A 81 7.48 -13.19 20.06
C ALA A 81 6.96 -12.14 21.05
N VAL A 82 7.27 -10.85 20.81
CA VAL A 82 6.77 -9.74 21.65
C VAL A 82 5.25 -9.66 21.63
N PHE A 83 4.64 -9.81 20.47
CA PHE A 83 3.19 -9.75 20.34
C PHE A 83 2.49 -11.05 20.73
N ALA A 84 3.17 -12.22 20.66
CA ALA A 84 2.63 -13.50 21.10
C ALA A 84 2.70 -13.67 22.61
N GLN A 85 3.42 -12.80 23.32
CA GLN A 85 3.57 -12.85 24.77
C GLN A 85 2.26 -12.39 25.45
N SER A 86 1.34 -13.32 25.67
CA SER A 86 0.18 -13.10 26.55
C SER A 86 0.62 -13.20 28.01
N LYS A 87 -0.12 -12.51 28.90
CA LYS A 87 0.14 -12.20 30.33
C LYS A 87 0.78 -13.29 31.22
N ASN A 88 1.40 -14.34 30.73
CA ASN A 88 2.24 -15.32 31.43
C ASN A 88 2.50 -16.60 30.62
N HIS A 89 2.18 -16.64 29.32
CA HIS A 89 2.39 -17.82 28.51
C HIS A 89 2.88 -17.47 27.12
N TYR A 90 4.08 -17.93 26.76
CA TYR A 90 4.61 -17.90 25.41
C TYR A 90 4.10 -19.13 24.65
N ASP A 91 3.33 -18.94 23.60
CA ASP A 91 2.87 -20.02 22.73
C ASP A 91 3.72 -20.02 21.43
N PRO A 92 4.66 -20.97 21.28
CA PRO A 92 5.51 -21.05 20.11
C PRO A 92 4.71 -21.35 18.83
N ALA A 93 3.64 -22.11 18.90
CA ALA A 93 2.80 -22.42 17.74
C ALA A 93 2.09 -21.16 17.23
N PHE A 94 1.63 -20.30 18.14
CA PHE A 94 1.04 -19.02 17.77
C PHE A 94 2.06 -18.05 17.15
N CYS A 95 3.30 -18.07 17.64
CA CYS A 95 4.40 -17.27 17.07
C CYS A 95 4.74 -17.73 15.65
N GLU A 96 4.87 -19.04 15.42
CA GLU A 96 5.10 -19.59 14.07
C GLU A 96 3.97 -19.22 13.10
N MET A 97 2.74 -19.18 13.58
CA MET A 97 1.57 -18.79 12.82
C MET A 97 1.65 -17.33 12.35
N ILE A 98 2.05 -16.42 13.25
CA ILE A 98 2.27 -15.00 12.92
C ILE A 98 3.37 -14.87 11.88
N VAL A 99 4.51 -15.53 12.08
CA VAL A 99 5.66 -15.49 11.15
C VAL A 99 5.27 -16.03 9.78
N SER A 100 4.56 -17.13 9.70
CA SER A 100 4.11 -17.74 8.45
C SER A 100 3.21 -16.80 7.64
N ILE A 101 2.23 -16.17 8.29
CA ILE A 101 1.34 -15.21 7.61
C ILE A 101 2.12 -13.98 7.17
N HIS A 102 2.89 -13.37 8.07
CA HIS A 102 3.52 -12.08 7.83
C HIS A 102 4.69 -12.14 6.83
N ARG A 103 5.38 -13.28 6.75
CA ARG A 103 6.45 -13.54 5.80
C ARG A 103 6.04 -13.30 4.34
N TRP A 104 4.80 -13.63 4.00
CA TRP A 104 4.25 -13.36 2.67
C TRP A 104 3.73 -11.94 2.55
N GLU A 105 3.05 -11.43 3.58
CA GLU A 105 2.46 -10.09 3.56
C GLU A 105 3.50 -8.98 3.36
N MET A 106 4.69 -9.08 4.01
CA MET A 106 5.74 -8.07 3.94
C MET A 106 6.29 -7.85 2.52
N LEU A 107 6.21 -8.85 1.63
CA LEU A 107 6.61 -8.70 0.23
C LEU A 107 5.75 -7.68 -0.53
N GLY A 108 4.56 -7.40 -0.03
CA GLY A 108 3.66 -6.37 -0.56
C GLY A 108 4.01 -4.93 -0.15
N TYR A 109 4.97 -4.68 0.72
CA TYR A 109 5.25 -3.33 1.24
C TYR A 109 5.71 -2.34 0.18
N ILE A 110 6.52 -2.79 -0.78
CA ILE A 110 6.99 -1.94 -1.89
C ILE A 110 5.80 -1.49 -2.75
N THR A 111 4.90 -2.41 -3.06
CA THR A 111 3.71 -2.10 -3.86
C THR A 111 2.69 -1.25 -3.11
N LEU A 112 2.66 -1.35 -1.77
CA LEU A 112 1.88 -0.43 -0.92
C LEU A 112 2.39 1.01 -1.04
N GLY A 113 3.72 1.22 -1.07
CA GLY A 113 4.30 2.54 -1.29
C GLY A 113 3.90 3.15 -2.65
N ILE A 114 3.97 2.36 -3.73
CA ILE A 114 3.50 2.79 -5.05
C ILE A 114 2.02 3.16 -5.04
N ASN A 115 1.20 2.34 -4.38
CA ASN A 115 -0.22 2.60 -4.25
C ASN A 115 -0.50 3.89 -3.46
N SER A 116 0.19 4.10 -2.32
CA SER A 116 0.08 5.29 -1.47
C SER A 116 0.37 6.57 -2.26
N ALA A 117 1.52 6.65 -2.92
CA ALA A 117 1.92 7.80 -3.73
C ALA A 117 0.89 8.10 -4.85
N THR A 118 0.38 7.04 -5.49
CA THR A 118 -0.66 7.19 -6.53
C THR A 118 -1.95 7.74 -5.95
N LEU A 119 -2.41 7.22 -4.81
CA LEU A 119 -3.61 7.70 -4.15
C LEU A 119 -3.47 9.17 -3.71
N ALA A 120 -2.28 9.57 -3.22
CA ALA A 120 -2.00 10.96 -2.87
C ALA A 120 -2.16 11.91 -4.08
N LEU A 121 -1.66 11.50 -5.26
CA LEU A 121 -1.83 12.27 -6.50
C LEU A 121 -3.31 12.37 -6.89
N LEU A 122 -4.03 11.25 -6.86
CA LEU A 122 -5.45 11.21 -7.21
C LEU A 122 -6.30 12.06 -6.28
N LEU A 123 -6.06 11.99 -4.97
CA LEU A 123 -6.75 12.81 -3.96
C LEU A 123 -6.42 14.30 -4.16
N GLY A 124 -5.16 14.66 -4.34
CA GLY A 124 -4.73 16.03 -4.60
C GLY A 124 -5.32 16.61 -5.89
N TYR A 125 -5.66 15.77 -6.85
CA TYR A 125 -6.38 16.14 -8.07
C TYR A 125 -7.92 16.09 -7.92
N GLY A 126 -8.44 15.71 -6.75
CA GLY A 126 -9.89 15.61 -6.50
C GLY A 126 -10.55 14.40 -7.16
N TYR A 127 -9.78 13.39 -7.59
CA TYR A 127 -10.32 12.14 -8.14
C TYR A 127 -10.74 11.16 -7.04
N THR A 128 -11.51 11.65 -6.05
CA THR A 128 -11.94 10.87 -4.86
C THR A 128 -12.72 9.61 -5.21
N LYS A 129 -13.57 9.68 -6.25
CA LYS A 129 -14.32 8.49 -6.74
C LYS A 129 -13.40 7.39 -7.23
N LEU A 130 -12.32 7.76 -7.93
CA LEU A 130 -11.35 6.82 -8.46
C LEU A 130 -10.50 6.21 -7.34
N THR A 131 -10.13 7.01 -6.35
CA THR A 131 -9.45 6.55 -5.13
C THR A 131 -10.31 5.55 -4.36
N LEU A 132 -11.60 5.86 -4.18
CA LEU A 132 -12.54 4.95 -3.54
C LEU A 132 -12.65 3.63 -4.33
N LEU A 133 -12.78 3.71 -5.67
CA LEU A 133 -12.87 2.53 -6.53
C LEU A 133 -11.64 1.63 -6.41
N LEU A 134 -10.43 2.21 -6.40
CA LEU A 134 -9.18 1.44 -6.23
C LEU A 134 -9.13 0.75 -4.86
N ASN A 135 -9.53 1.41 -3.78
CA ASN A 135 -9.56 0.81 -2.45
C ASN A 135 -10.61 -0.29 -2.32
N VAL A 136 -11.80 -0.09 -2.88
CA VAL A 136 -12.87 -1.11 -2.91
C VAL A 136 -12.42 -2.30 -3.77
N ALA A 137 -11.84 -2.06 -4.94
CA ALA A 137 -11.33 -3.11 -5.82
C ALA A 137 -10.23 -3.95 -5.12
N ARG A 138 -9.34 -3.32 -4.36
CA ARG A 138 -8.31 -4.03 -3.59
C ARG A 138 -8.90 -5.06 -2.64
N VAL A 139 -10.00 -4.72 -1.96
CA VAL A 139 -10.63 -5.63 -0.98
C VAL A 139 -11.56 -6.62 -1.67
N PHE A 140 -12.51 -6.16 -2.46
CA PHE A 140 -13.58 -7.00 -3.00
C PHE A 140 -13.17 -7.74 -4.26
N LEU A 141 -12.35 -7.13 -5.14
CA LEU A 141 -11.97 -7.74 -6.41
C LEU A 141 -10.71 -8.59 -6.30
N PHE A 142 -9.75 -8.20 -5.44
CA PHE A 142 -8.49 -8.92 -5.33
C PHE A 142 -8.43 -9.79 -4.07
N ARG A 143 -8.72 -9.27 -2.87
CA ARG A 143 -8.56 -10.01 -1.62
C ARG A 143 -9.59 -11.12 -1.44
N VAL A 144 -10.88 -10.83 -1.64
CA VAL A 144 -11.96 -11.81 -1.41
C VAL A 144 -11.89 -12.98 -2.39
N PRO A 145 -11.79 -12.80 -3.73
CA PRO A 145 -11.72 -13.92 -4.66
C PRO A 145 -10.46 -14.77 -4.50
N VAL A 146 -9.30 -14.14 -4.25
CA VAL A 146 -8.03 -14.86 -4.06
C VAL A 146 -8.09 -15.73 -2.79
N LEU A 147 -8.62 -15.17 -1.67
CA LEU A 147 -8.79 -15.95 -0.44
C LEU A 147 -9.78 -17.11 -0.63
N TRP A 148 -10.88 -16.86 -1.32
CA TRP A 148 -11.88 -17.90 -1.65
C TRP A 148 -11.26 -19.00 -2.52
N PHE A 149 -10.45 -18.64 -3.52
CA PHE A 149 -9.75 -19.59 -4.38
C PHE A 149 -8.81 -20.48 -3.57
N PHE A 150 -7.97 -19.90 -2.72
CA PHE A 150 -7.05 -20.66 -1.89
C PHE A 150 -7.78 -21.57 -0.90
N GLN A 151 -8.90 -21.12 -0.32
CA GLN A 151 -9.71 -21.95 0.58
C GLN A 151 -10.39 -23.12 -0.11
N ARG A 152 -10.72 -22.97 -1.41
CA ARG A 152 -11.47 -24.00 -2.13
C ARG A 152 -10.59 -25.02 -2.83
N PHE A 153 -9.42 -24.59 -3.34
CA PHE A 153 -8.61 -25.38 -4.25
C PHE A 153 -7.23 -25.76 -3.70
N THR A 154 -6.84 -25.26 -2.52
CA THR A 154 -5.54 -25.55 -1.93
C THR A 154 -5.65 -25.89 -0.46
N GLU A 155 -4.76 -26.80 0.01
CA GLU A 155 -4.64 -27.17 1.41
C GLU A 155 -3.55 -26.37 2.16
N MET A 156 -3.22 -25.16 1.65
CA MET A 156 -2.10 -24.33 2.15
C MET A 156 -2.31 -23.78 3.58
N GLY A 157 -3.46 -24.05 4.20
CA GLY A 157 -3.73 -23.63 5.56
C GLY A 157 -3.61 -22.11 5.76
N MET A 158 -2.85 -21.70 6.78
CA MET A 158 -2.73 -20.30 7.20
C MET A 158 -1.88 -19.45 6.28
N GLU A 159 -0.92 -20.03 5.56
CA GLU A 159 -0.09 -19.31 4.59
C GLU A 159 -0.93 -18.69 3.46
N ALA A 160 -2.04 -19.31 3.10
CA ALA A 160 -2.98 -18.78 2.12
C ALA A 160 -3.47 -17.37 2.46
N VAL A 161 -3.57 -17.04 3.75
CA VAL A 161 -3.98 -15.70 4.19
C VAL A 161 -2.89 -14.67 3.88
N GLY A 162 -1.63 -14.98 4.22
CA GLY A 162 -0.48 -14.12 3.93
C GLY A 162 -0.27 -13.91 2.43
N ILE A 163 -0.35 -14.99 1.65
CA ILE A 163 -0.25 -14.94 0.18
C ILE A 163 -1.38 -14.09 -0.42
N THR A 164 -2.60 -14.22 0.10
CA THR A 164 -3.73 -13.39 -0.33
C THR A 164 -3.48 -11.90 -0.09
N MET A 165 -2.90 -11.55 1.07
CA MET A 165 -2.51 -10.17 1.37
C MET A 165 -1.47 -9.66 0.38
N MET A 166 -0.41 -10.44 0.12
CA MET A 166 0.64 -10.12 -0.84
C MET A 166 0.06 -9.90 -2.24
N VAL A 167 -0.68 -10.86 -2.77
CA VAL A 167 -1.28 -10.79 -4.11
C VAL A 167 -2.22 -9.58 -4.23
N SER A 168 -3.07 -9.36 -3.23
CA SER A 168 -3.97 -8.20 -3.21
C SER A 168 -3.22 -6.88 -3.25
N ASN A 169 -2.10 -6.75 -2.53
CA ASN A 169 -1.28 -5.54 -2.52
C ASN A 169 -0.54 -5.34 -3.86
N ILE A 170 -0.03 -6.42 -4.47
CA ILE A 170 0.59 -6.36 -5.80
C ILE A 170 -0.43 -5.94 -6.86
N CYS A 171 -1.60 -6.56 -6.88
CA CYS A 171 -2.67 -6.20 -7.82
C CYS A 171 -3.13 -4.74 -7.63
N ALA A 172 -3.21 -4.27 -6.38
CA ALA A 172 -3.52 -2.87 -6.09
C ALA A 172 -2.44 -1.93 -6.62
N GLY A 173 -1.15 -2.25 -6.42
CA GLY A 173 -0.04 -1.47 -6.96
C GLY A 173 -0.04 -1.40 -8.50
N VAL A 174 -0.27 -2.53 -9.17
CA VAL A 174 -0.38 -2.58 -10.63
C VAL A 174 -1.57 -1.75 -11.12
N SER A 175 -2.73 -1.89 -10.48
CA SER A 175 -3.93 -1.10 -10.80
C SER A 175 -3.69 0.40 -10.60
N ALA A 176 -2.99 0.78 -9.53
CA ALA A 176 -2.62 2.15 -9.23
C ALA A 176 -1.73 2.74 -10.34
N ILE A 177 -0.71 1.98 -10.80
CA ILE A 177 0.15 2.40 -11.92
C ILE A 177 -0.67 2.60 -13.19
N ALA A 178 -1.57 1.67 -13.53
CA ALA A 178 -2.42 1.78 -14.71
C ALA A 178 -3.29 3.05 -14.69
N VAL A 179 -3.80 3.40 -13.51
CA VAL A 179 -4.67 4.57 -13.32
C VAL A 179 -3.87 5.88 -13.28
N VAL A 180 -2.64 5.88 -12.77
CA VAL A 180 -1.84 7.12 -12.66
C VAL A 180 -1.28 7.58 -13.99
N ILE A 181 -0.98 6.67 -14.91
CA ILE A 181 -0.40 7.00 -16.23
C ILE A 181 -1.21 8.06 -16.99
N PRO A 182 -2.54 7.92 -17.22
CA PRO A 182 -3.32 8.93 -17.93
C PRO A 182 -3.36 10.27 -17.19
N VAL A 183 -3.30 10.28 -15.86
CA VAL A 183 -3.23 11.50 -15.06
C VAL A 183 -1.90 12.22 -15.29
N LEU A 184 -0.78 11.48 -15.25
CA LEU A 184 0.55 12.03 -15.52
C LEU A 184 0.68 12.58 -16.94
N VAL A 185 0.10 11.90 -17.93
CA VAL A 185 0.07 12.40 -19.32
C VAL A 185 -0.70 13.73 -19.39
N ARG A 186 -1.81 13.87 -18.69
CA ARG A 186 -2.56 15.14 -18.63
C ARG A 186 -1.76 16.26 -17.96
N ILE A 187 -1.04 15.96 -16.87
CA ILE A 187 -0.17 16.92 -16.17
C ILE A 187 0.93 17.41 -17.11
N ARG A 188 1.63 16.47 -17.78
CA ARG A 188 2.70 16.81 -18.74
C ARG A 188 2.21 17.67 -19.90
N LYS A 189 1.00 17.39 -20.42
CA LYS A 189 0.40 18.25 -21.47
C LYS A 189 0.16 19.67 -20.98
N LYS A 190 -0.32 19.86 -19.75
CA LYS A 190 -0.52 21.19 -19.18
C LYS A 190 0.79 21.94 -18.98
N ILE A 191 1.84 21.27 -18.49
CA ILE A 191 3.19 21.88 -18.37
C ILE A 191 3.68 22.37 -19.74
N ARG A 192 3.53 21.56 -20.79
CA ARG A 192 3.95 21.93 -22.15
C ARG A 192 3.15 23.12 -22.69
N GLN A 193 1.86 23.21 -22.39
CA GLN A 193 1.02 24.36 -22.78
C GLN A 193 1.46 25.66 -22.11
N GLU A 194 1.80 25.63 -20.82
CA GLU A 194 2.34 26.78 -20.09
C GLU A 194 3.66 27.26 -20.69
N GLU A 195 4.58 26.35 -21.01
CA GLU A 195 5.87 26.67 -21.62
C GLU A 195 5.71 27.29 -23.03
N THR A 196 4.70 26.88 -23.78
CA THR A 196 4.42 27.42 -25.12
C THR A 196 3.80 28.81 -25.02
N CYS A 197 2.88 29.03 -24.08
CA CYS A 197 2.21 30.31 -23.88
C CYS A 197 3.19 31.36 -23.33
N GLY A 198 4.09 30.99 -22.42
CA GLY A 198 5.14 31.89 -21.90
C GLY A 198 6.09 32.38 -23.01
N LYS A 199 6.50 31.49 -23.92
CA LYS A 199 7.38 31.83 -25.04
C LYS A 199 6.72 32.76 -26.09
N THR A 200 5.40 32.83 -26.17
CA THR A 200 4.66 33.72 -27.09
C THR A 200 4.49 35.12 -26.52
N LEU A 201 4.58 35.30 -25.22
CA LEU A 201 4.48 36.60 -24.55
C LEU A 201 5.84 37.33 -24.46
N ASP A 202 6.95 36.60 -24.60
CA ASP A 202 8.33 37.17 -24.62
C ASP A 202 8.83 37.50 -26.02
N LYS A 203 7.98 37.47 -27.06
CA LYS A 203 8.22 37.94 -28.43
C LYS A 203 7.34 39.13 -28.75
#